data_6c8c5f7f62c69f083aefd9f51dbd853d
#
_entry.id   6c8c5f7f62c69f083aefd9f51dbd853d
#
_cell.length_a   1.000
_cell.length_b   1.000
_cell.length_c   1.000
_cell.angle_alpha   90.00
_cell.angle_beta   90.00
_cell.angle_gamma   90.00
#
_symmetry.space_group_name_H-M   'P 1'
#
loop_
_entity.id
_entity.type
_entity.pdbx_description
1 polymer ?
#
loop_
_entity_poly.entity_id
_entity_poly.type
_entity_poly.pdbx_seq_one_letter_code
_entity_poly.pdbx_strand_id
1 'polypeptide(L)'
;MAIVIDRDQGIKSELEDRIGLECPYCGVHAHMQPQSVPDASSLLRDRPKHVGLVYKCDACSAPVFLRFAVRQYGDNKVELYRNFVELERPKERFAFSYLPKHTEVLFREALSCYSNNNFNAFASMCRRASVSAFHAMGEGGKLRAFEEVVVAQDIAGIDDESFAPVKKVLFSTGTHEELPLLNRAQAGILLEVMKDMFYQCFVRRGKLARAIKVRRFFVTEANNDNVASA
;
A
#
# COMPACT_ATOMS: atom_id res chain seq x y z
N MET A 1 -3.05 -22.98 -24.09
CA MET A 1 -3.57 -23.87 -23.04
C MET A 1 -4.60 -23.09 -22.23
N ALA A 2 -5.70 -23.70 -21.85
CA ALA A 2 -6.78 -23.10 -21.07
C ALA A 2 -6.78 -23.72 -19.67
N ILE A 3 -7.28 -23.00 -18.67
CA ILE A 3 -7.58 -23.59 -17.35
C ILE A 3 -8.96 -24.23 -17.49
N VAL A 4 -9.10 -25.48 -17.08
CA VAL A 4 -10.36 -26.22 -17.19
C VAL A 4 -10.89 -26.54 -15.81
N ILE A 5 -12.14 -26.17 -15.54
CA ILE A 5 -12.91 -26.58 -14.36
C ILE A 5 -13.84 -27.69 -14.82
N ASP A 6 -13.60 -28.90 -14.31
CA ASP A 6 -14.38 -30.10 -14.62
C ASP A 6 -15.35 -30.41 -13.45
N ARG A 7 -16.54 -30.91 -13.77
CA ARG A 7 -17.60 -31.22 -12.80
C ARG A 7 -17.17 -32.28 -11.79
N ASP A 8 -16.41 -33.27 -12.23
CA ASP A 8 -16.06 -34.44 -11.42
C ASP A 8 -14.68 -34.36 -10.75
N GLN A 9 -13.80 -33.49 -11.25
CA GLN A 9 -12.40 -33.47 -10.86
C GLN A 9 -11.87 -32.07 -10.41
N GLY A 10 -12.74 -31.06 -10.37
CA GLY A 10 -12.33 -29.72 -10.01
C GLY A 10 -11.47 -29.04 -11.09
N ILE A 11 -10.41 -28.33 -10.72
CA ILE A 11 -9.47 -27.79 -11.70
C ILE A 11 -8.61 -28.94 -12.26
N LYS A 12 -8.78 -29.18 -13.56
CA LYS A 12 -7.80 -29.92 -14.33
C LYS A 12 -6.86 -28.96 -14.99
N SER A 13 -5.62 -29.01 -14.64
CA SER A 13 -4.57 -28.56 -15.51
C SER A 13 -3.65 -29.73 -15.82
N GLU A 14 -3.43 -29.94 -17.09
CA GLU A 14 -2.37 -30.80 -17.53
C GLU A 14 -1.05 -30.20 -17.04
N LEU A 15 -0.38 -30.89 -16.14
CA LEU A 15 0.97 -30.74 -15.65
C LEU A 15 1.33 -29.49 -14.83
N GLU A 16 0.64 -28.36 -14.96
CA GLU A 16 1.08 -27.13 -14.31
C GLU A 16 -0.09 -26.25 -13.85
N ASP A 17 -0.82 -26.72 -12.84
CA ASP A 17 -1.85 -25.94 -12.12
C ASP A 17 -1.26 -24.73 -11.41
N ARG A 18 0.07 -24.57 -11.52
CA ARG A 18 0.81 -23.52 -10.86
C ARG A 18 0.93 -22.30 -11.74
N ILE A 19 0.27 -21.25 -11.33
CA ILE A 19 0.46 -19.93 -11.91
C ILE A 19 1.67 -19.31 -11.26
N GLY A 20 2.69 -18.91 -12.05
CA GLY A 20 3.80 -18.11 -11.56
C GLY A 20 3.41 -16.63 -11.56
N LEU A 21 3.44 -15.99 -10.41
CA LEU A 21 3.28 -14.54 -10.31
C LEU A 21 4.03 -13.97 -9.10
N GLU A 22 4.28 -12.68 -9.13
CA GLU A 22 4.80 -11.97 -7.97
C GLU A 22 3.70 -11.83 -6.91
N CYS A 23 3.90 -12.49 -5.76
CA CYS A 23 2.91 -12.48 -4.69
C CYS A 23 2.63 -11.07 -4.18
N PRO A 24 1.37 -10.61 -4.14
CA PRO A 24 1.03 -9.26 -3.66
C PRO A 24 1.31 -9.06 -2.17
N TYR A 25 1.49 -10.13 -1.40
CA TYR A 25 1.72 -10.09 0.04
C TYR A 25 3.19 -10.14 0.43
N CYS A 26 3.96 -11.10 -0.09
CA CYS A 26 5.39 -11.24 0.27
C CYS A 26 6.35 -10.69 -0.79
N GLY A 27 5.85 -10.37 -1.99
CA GLY A 27 6.65 -9.83 -3.06
C GLY A 27 7.60 -10.81 -3.77
N VAL A 28 7.57 -12.07 -3.40
CA VAL A 28 8.37 -13.12 -4.03
C VAL A 28 7.68 -13.60 -5.31
N HIS A 29 8.43 -13.77 -6.39
CA HIS A 29 7.92 -14.48 -7.56
C HIS A 29 7.81 -15.96 -7.23
N ALA A 30 6.61 -16.44 -7.00
CA ALA A 30 6.32 -17.78 -6.52
C ALA A 30 5.26 -18.47 -7.37
N HIS A 31 5.22 -19.79 -7.26
CA HIS A 31 4.09 -20.56 -7.76
C HIS A 31 2.88 -20.40 -6.85
N MET A 32 1.70 -20.38 -7.46
CA MET A 32 0.42 -20.28 -6.79
C MET A 32 -0.34 -21.59 -6.98
N GLN A 33 -0.79 -22.19 -5.88
CA GLN A 33 -1.60 -23.40 -5.91
C GLN A 33 -3.08 -23.06 -5.78
N PRO A 34 -3.99 -23.68 -6.58
CA PRO A 34 -5.42 -23.47 -6.42
C PRO A 34 -5.89 -24.00 -5.05
N GLN A 35 -6.66 -23.19 -4.33
CA GLN A 35 -7.21 -23.53 -3.02
C GLN A 35 -8.73 -23.67 -3.03
N SER A 36 -9.41 -22.82 -3.78
CA SER A 36 -10.86 -22.84 -3.87
C SER A 36 -11.30 -22.58 -5.29
N VAL A 37 -12.16 -23.44 -5.77
CA VAL A 37 -12.74 -23.43 -7.11
C VAL A 37 -14.25 -23.44 -6.96
N PRO A 38 -14.99 -22.58 -7.65
CA PRO A 38 -16.44 -22.63 -7.68
C PRO A 38 -16.93 -23.98 -8.22
N ASP A 39 -18.09 -24.40 -7.73
CA ASP A 39 -18.75 -25.61 -8.23
C ASP A 39 -19.08 -25.48 -9.72
N ALA A 40 -18.61 -26.45 -10.50
CA ALA A 40 -18.80 -26.47 -11.95
C ALA A 40 -20.29 -26.53 -12.36
N SER A 41 -21.14 -27.20 -11.58
CA SER A 41 -22.57 -27.27 -11.85
C SER A 41 -23.23 -25.90 -11.72
N SER A 42 -22.84 -25.10 -10.74
CA SER A 42 -23.28 -23.71 -10.59
C SER A 42 -22.79 -22.83 -11.75
N LEU A 43 -21.54 -22.98 -12.16
CA LEU A 43 -20.99 -22.23 -13.30
C LEU A 43 -21.70 -22.58 -14.61
N LEU A 44 -22.00 -23.85 -14.84
CA LEU A 44 -22.70 -24.32 -16.03
C LEU A 44 -24.16 -23.80 -16.08
N ARG A 45 -24.81 -23.71 -14.91
CA ARG A 45 -26.17 -23.17 -14.79
C ARG A 45 -26.21 -21.67 -15.01
N ASP A 46 -25.36 -20.92 -14.29
CA ASP A 46 -25.45 -19.45 -14.20
C ASP A 46 -24.67 -18.75 -15.32
N ARG A 47 -23.74 -19.44 -15.98
CA ARG A 47 -22.91 -19.01 -17.12
C ARG A 47 -22.31 -17.60 -16.96
N PRO A 48 -21.57 -17.31 -15.87
CA PRO A 48 -20.98 -16.00 -15.67
C PRO A 48 -19.86 -15.73 -16.72
N LYS A 49 -19.71 -14.47 -17.13
CA LYS A 49 -18.61 -14.07 -18.05
C LYS A 49 -17.22 -14.19 -17.43
N HIS A 50 -17.14 -14.16 -16.10
CA HIS A 50 -15.88 -14.22 -15.34
C HIS A 50 -16.03 -15.17 -14.15
N VAL A 51 -14.93 -15.82 -13.80
CA VAL A 51 -14.85 -16.73 -12.64
C VAL A 51 -13.74 -16.27 -11.72
N GLY A 52 -14.03 -16.18 -10.42
CA GLY A 52 -13.05 -15.92 -9.37
C GLY A 52 -12.49 -17.22 -8.82
N LEU A 53 -11.18 -17.31 -8.71
CA LEU A 53 -10.47 -18.44 -8.11
C LEU A 53 -9.57 -17.93 -6.99
N VAL A 54 -9.43 -18.74 -5.93
CA VAL A 54 -8.51 -18.47 -4.84
C VAL A 54 -7.30 -19.37 -4.97
N TYR A 55 -6.13 -18.77 -4.99
CA TYR A 55 -4.84 -19.45 -5.01
C TYR A 55 -4.09 -19.20 -3.69
N LYS A 56 -3.17 -20.08 -3.35
CA LYS A 56 -2.26 -19.95 -2.22
C LYS A 56 -0.84 -19.77 -2.72
N CYS A 57 -0.13 -18.78 -2.19
CA CYS A 57 1.29 -18.57 -2.47
C CYS A 57 2.15 -19.67 -1.83
N ASP A 58 3.04 -20.30 -2.58
CA ASP A 58 3.93 -21.33 -2.06
C ASP A 58 4.97 -20.77 -1.07
N ALA A 59 5.33 -19.48 -1.19
CA ALA A 59 6.34 -18.85 -0.34
C ALA A 59 5.80 -18.41 1.02
N CYS A 60 4.62 -17.75 1.06
CA CYS A 60 4.09 -17.16 2.30
C CYS A 60 2.73 -17.72 2.74
N SER A 61 2.15 -18.65 1.97
CA SER A 61 0.82 -19.24 2.20
C SER A 61 -0.36 -18.26 2.18
N ALA A 62 -0.16 -17.01 1.79
CA ALA A 62 -1.24 -16.03 1.68
C ALA A 62 -2.21 -16.39 0.53
N PRO A 63 -3.53 -16.16 0.71
CA PRO A 63 -4.52 -16.34 -0.35
C PRO A 63 -4.40 -15.21 -1.38
N VAL A 64 -4.46 -15.55 -2.65
CA VAL A 64 -4.44 -14.61 -3.78
C VAL A 64 -5.71 -14.80 -4.60
N PHE A 65 -6.45 -13.73 -4.80
CA PHE A 65 -7.74 -13.75 -5.50
C PHE A 65 -7.54 -13.35 -6.96
N LEU A 66 -7.81 -14.28 -7.88
CA LEU A 66 -7.65 -14.09 -9.32
C LEU A 66 -8.98 -14.20 -10.03
N ARG A 67 -9.24 -13.30 -10.99
CA ARG A 67 -10.41 -13.32 -11.85
C ARG A 67 -10.01 -13.70 -13.26
N PHE A 68 -10.67 -14.70 -13.81
CA PHE A 68 -10.48 -15.21 -15.18
C PHE A 68 -11.72 -14.93 -16.03
N ALA A 69 -11.52 -14.60 -17.29
CA ALA A 69 -12.61 -14.60 -18.26
C ALA A 69 -12.91 -16.02 -18.71
N VAL A 70 -14.18 -16.34 -18.88
CA VAL A 70 -14.61 -17.63 -19.42
C VAL A 70 -14.40 -17.64 -20.93
N ARG A 71 -13.74 -18.69 -21.41
CA ARG A 71 -13.52 -18.92 -22.85
C ARG A 71 -14.73 -19.58 -23.50
N GLN A 72 -15.17 -20.70 -22.90
CA GLN A 72 -16.36 -21.41 -23.35
C GLN A 72 -16.93 -22.33 -22.27
N TYR A 73 -18.21 -22.66 -22.43
CA TYR A 73 -18.94 -23.65 -21.64
C TYR A 73 -19.15 -24.91 -22.47
N GLY A 74 -18.67 -26.06 -21.98
CA GLY A 74 -18.98 -27.38 -22.52
C GLY A 74 -20.07 -28.07 -21.70
N ASP A 75 -20.33 -29.34 -21.98
CA ASP A 75 -21.38 -30.10 -21.31
C ASP A 75 -21.08 -30.34 -19.81
N ASN A 76 -19.82 -30.69 -19.48
CA ASN A 76 -19.39 -30.97 -18.11
C ASN A 76 -18.17 -30.15 -17.68
N LYS A 77 -17.74 -29.18 -18.48
CA LYS A 77 -16.54 -28.39 -18.20
C LYS A 77 -16.70 -26.92 -18.55
N VAL A 78 -15.94 -26.10 -17.83
CA VAL A 78 -15.80 -24.66 -18.10
C VAL A 78 -14.35 -24.37 -18.44
N GLU A 79 -14.10 -23.78 -19.60
CA GLU A 79 -12.78 -23.39 -20.03
C GLU A 79 -12.56 -21.89 -19.78
N LEU A 80 -11.45 -21.55 -19.10
CA LEU A 80 -11.06 -20.18 -18.79
C LEU A 80 -9.87 -19.77 -19.66
N TYR A 81 -9.80 -18.48 -20.00
CA TYR A 81 -8.57 -17.90 -20.55
C TYR A 81 -7.46 -17.94 -19.49
N ARG A 82 -6.21 -18.06 -19.92
CA ARG A 82 -5.06 -18.01 -18.99
C ARG A 82 -4.79 -16.63 -18.41
N ASN A 83 -5.22 -15.59 -19.09
CA ASN A 83 -5.07 -14.23 -18.63
C ASN A 83 -6.02 -13.99 -17.45
N PHE A 84 -5.46 -13.51 -16.37
CA PHE A 84 -6.20 -13.19 -15.14
C PHE A 84 -6.02 -11.74 -14.72
N VAL A 85 -6.92 -11.28 -13.89
CA VAL A 85 -6.83 -10.01 -13.18
C VAL A 85 -6.74 -10.32 -11.70
N GLU A 86 -5.73 -9.81 -11.05
CA GLU A 86 -5.60 -9.84 -9.60
C GLU A 86 -6.65 -8.90 -8.98
N LEU A 87 -7.46 -9.41 -8.05
CA LEU A 87 -8.59 -8.67 -7.51
C LEU A 87 -8.26 -7.87 -6.25
N GLU A 88 -7.27 -8.32 -5.49
CA GLU A 88 -6.95 -7.71 -4.21
C GLU A 88 -5.45 -7.70 -3.96
N ARG A 89 -4.97 -6.54 -3.53
CA ARG A 89 -3.60 -6.36 -3.00
C ARG A 89 -3.68 -5.75 -1.61
N PRO A 90 -2.77 -6.13 -0.70
CA PRO A 90 -2.69 -5.49 0.59
C PRO A 90 -2.43 -3.99 0.40
N LYS A 91 -3.29 -3.18 1.02
CA LYS A 91 -3.15 -1.73 0.97
C LYS A 91 -2.25 -1.27 2.11
N GLU A 92 -1.28 -0.45 1.79
CA GLU A 92 -0.46 0.22 2.78
C GLU A 92 -1.32 1.07 3.71
N ARG A 93 -1.03 1.01 5.01
CA ARG A 93 -1.78 1.72 6.05
C ARG A 93 -0.93 2.83 6.66
N PHE A 94 -1.59 3.94 6.97
CA PHE A 94 -0.99 5.06 7.70
C PHE A 94 -2.05 5.74 8.58
N ALA A 95 -1.62 6.28 9.72
CA ALA A 95 -2.49 7.04 10.62
C ALA A 95 -2.56 8.50 10.16
N PHE A 96 -3.58 8.85 9.38
CA PHE A 96 -3.74 10.19 8.79
C PHE A 96 -4.17 11.29 9.77
N SER A 97 -4.38 10.96 11.04
CA SER A 97 -4.77 11.94 12.05
C SER A 97 -3.76 13.09 12.09
N TYR A 98 -4.26 14.32 12.14
CA TYR A 98 -3.48 15.56 12.16
C TYR A 98 -2.74 15.95 10.89
N LEU A 99 -2.82 15.17 9.81
CA LEU A 99 -2.33 15.62 8.50
C LEU A 99 -3.25 16.72 7.94
N PRO A 100 -2.68 17.74 7.27
CA PRO A 100 -3.47 18.69 6.48
C PRO A 100 -4.27 17.94 5.41
N LYS A 101 -5.53 18.35 5.20
CA LYS A 101 -6.47 17.61 4.34
C LYS A 101 -5.95 17.38 2.93
N HIS A 102 -5.30 18.37 2.33
CA HIS A 102 -4.73 18.23 0.98
C HIS A 102 -3.56 17.25 0.96
N THR A 103 -2.67 17.30 1.95
CA THR A 103 -1.57 16.34 2.11
C THR A 103 -2.09 14.91 2.31
N GLU A 104 -3.15 14.75 3.12
CA GLU A 104 -3.81 13.45 3.32
C GLU A 104 -4.30 12.84 2.01
N VAL A 105 -5.00 13.62 1.17
CA VAL A 105 -5.52 13.14 -0.12
C VAL A 105 -4.37 12.66 -1.01
N LEU A 106 -3.34 13.48 -1.19
CA LEU A 106 -2.18 13.15 -2.02
C LEU A 106 -1.44 11.91 -1.51
N PHE A 107 -1.28 11.78 -0.20
CA PHE A 107 -0.59 10.63 0.36
C PHE A 107 -1.41 9.33 0.29
N ARG A 108 -2.75 9.41 0.37
CA ARG A 108 -3.62 8.25 0.11
C ARG A 108 -3.47 7.74 -1.33
N GLU A 109 -3.39 8.65 -2.30
CA GLU A 109 -3.13 8.30 -3.69
C GLU A 109 -1.73 7.69 -3.87
N ALA A 110 -0.72 8.25 -3.20
CA ALA A 110 0.63 7.68 -3.19
C ALA A 110 0.63 6.23 -2.68
N LEU A 111 -0.01 5.97 -1.52
CA LEU A 111 -0.10 4.61 -0.98
C LEU A 111 -0.83 3.64 -1.91
N SER A 112 -1.84 4.13 -2.63
CA SER A 112 -2.52 3.33 -3.66
C SER A 112 -1.59 3.01 -4.84
N CYS A 113 -0.79 3.97 -5.31
CA CYS A 113 0.21 3.72 -6.35
C CYS A 113 1.24 2.68 -5.91
N TYR A 114 1.75 2.79 -4.67
CA TYR A 114 2.71 1.84 -4.13
C TYR A 114 2.13 0.42 -4.06
N SER A 115 0.92 0.27 -3.49
CA SER A 115 0.23 -1.02 -3.37
C SER A 115 -0.02 -1.70 -4.74
N ASN A 116 -0.08 -0.91 -5.82
CA ASN A 116 -0.23 -1.41 -7.18
C ASN A 116 1.12 -1.57 -7.94
N ASN A 117 2.26 -1.48 -7.25
CA ASN A 117 3.62 -1.51 -7.83
C ASN A 117 3.89 -0.42 -8.89
N ASN A 118 3.15 0.68 -8.85
CA ASN A 118 3.33 1.83 -9.73
C ASN A 118 4.37 2.80 -9.12
N PHE A 119 5.63 2.37 -9.00
CA PHE A 119 6.64 3.06 -8.18
C PHE A 119 7.00 4.46 -8.68
N ASN A 120 6.98 4.71 -9.97
CA ASN A 120 7.26 6.05 -10.52
C ASN A 120 6.09 7.02 -10.30
N ALA A 121 4.84 6.54 -10.41
CA ALA A 121 3.67 7.31 -10.02
C ALA A 121 3.65 7.58 -8.51
N PHE A 122 4.01 6.57 -7.70
CA PHE A 122 4.20 6.71 -6.26
C PHE A 122 5.21 7.81 -5.92
N ALA A 123 6.39 7.83 -6.55
CA ALA A 123 7.41 8.86 -6.35
C ALA A 123 6.88 10.28 -6.66
N SER A 124 6.17 10.43 -7.79
CA SER A 124 5.55 11.70 -8.16
C SER A 124 4.51 12.17 -7.14
N MET A 125 3.68 11.25 -6.64
CA MET A 125 2.68 11.57 -5.62
C MET A 125 3.32 11.88 -4.26
N CYS A 126 4.40 11.18 -3.87
CA CYS A 126 5.19 11.48 -2.68
C CYS A 126 5.76 12.89 -2.73
N ARG A 127 6.33 13.30 -3.87
CA ARG A 127 6.81 14.68 -4.06
C ARG A 127 5.71 15.71 -3.88
N ARG A 128 4.55 15.52 -4.51
CA ARG A 128 3.41 16.42 -4.35
C ARG A 128 2.92 16.50 -2.91
N ALA A 129 2.84 15.36 -2.23
CA ALA A 129 2.45 15.29 -0.83
C ALA A 129 3.46 16.00 0.08
N SER A 130 4.78 15.83 -0.17
CA SER A 130 5.83 16.52 0.57
C SER A 130 5.80 18.04 0.39
N VAL A 131 5.64 18.52 -0.84
CA VAL A 131 5.50 19.97 -1.12
C VAL A 131 4.27 20.52 -0.39
N SER A 132 3.13 19.85 -0.45
CA SER A 132 1.91 20.23 0.29
C SER A 132 2.15 20.29 1.80
N ALA A 133 2.89 19.32 2.34
CA ALA A 133 3.23 19.27 3.76
C ALA A 133 4.17 20.44 4.16
N PHE A 134 5.19 20.73 3.35
CA PHE A 134 6.10 21.84 3.61
C PHE A 134 5.37 23.18 3.66
N HIS A 135 4.45 23.42 2.72
CA HIS A 135 3.60 24.61 2.74
C HIS A 135 2.73 24.67 4.01
N ALA A 136 2.14 23.56 4.42
CA ALA A 136 1.31 23.51 5.62
C ALA A 136 2.10 23.71 6.92
N MET A 137 3.38 23.38 6.97
CA MET A 137 4.27 23.63 8.10
C MET A 137 4.75 25.08 8.19
N GLY A 138 4.55 25.88 7.14
CA GLY A 138 4.97 27.27 7.07
C GLY A 138 6.49 27.45 6.89
N GLU A 139 6.98 28.61 7.24
CA GLU A 139 8.39 28.98 7.12
C GLU A 139 9.29 27.98 7.88
N GLY A 140 10.38 27.53 7.23
CA GLY A 140 11.28 26.50 7.78
C GLY A 140 10.70 25.07 7.75
N GLY A 141 9.49 24.87 7.22
CA GLY A 141 8.86 23.53 7.17
C GLY A 141 9.67 22.51 6.38
N LYS A 142 10.21 22.93 5.23
CA LYS A 142 11.08 22.08 4.39
C LYS A 142 12.37 21.68 5.11
N LEU A 143 12.99 22.59 5.85
CA LEU A 143 14.23 22.33 6.59
C LEU A 143 13.96 21.31 7.71
N ARG A 144 12.90 21.51 8.49
CA ARG A 144 12.50 20.54 9.56
C ARG A 144 12.22 19.16 9.00
N ALA A 145 11.53 19.07 7.88
CA ALA A 145 11.27 17.77 7.25
C ALA A 145 12.57 17.13 6.75
N PHE A 146 13.52 17.92 6.27
CA PHE A 146 14.83 17.40 5.87
C PHE A 146 15.62 16.85 7.06
N GLU A 147 15.63 17.55 8.17
CA GLU A 147 16.25 17.07 9.42
C GLU A 147 15.67 15.73 9.88
N GLU A 148 14.34 15.58 9.90
CA GLU A 148 13.69 14.31 10.25
C GLU A 148 14.07 13.18 9.29
N VAL A 149 14.18 13.47 7.99
CA VAL A 149 14.57 12.47 6.97
C VAL A 149 16.03 12.05 7.13
N VAL A 150 16.93 12.97 7.47
CA VAL A 150 18.34 12.63 7.76
C VAL A 150 18.46 11.76 9.00
N VAL A 151 17.72 12.09 10.07
CA VAL A 151 17.68 11.25 11.28
C VAL A 151 17.14 9.86 10.97
N ALA A 152 16.10 9.73 10.14
CA ALA A 152 15.57 8.44 9.73
C ALA A 152 16.59 7.62 8.93
N GLN A 153 17.39 8.26 8.06
CA GLN A 153 18.47 7.61 7.33
C GLN A 153 19.54 7.07 8.27
N ASP A 154 19.98 7.88 9.25
CA ASP A 154 21.01 7.50 10.22
C ASP A 154 20.55 6.32 11.09
N ILE A 155 19.30 6.38 11.60
CA ILE A 155 18.71 5.29 12.39
C ILE A 155 18.63 3.97 11.59
N ALA A 156 18.27 4.06 10.32
CA ALA A 156 18.13 2.89 9.45
C ALA A 156 19.48 2.37 8.92
N GLY A 157 20.58 3.11 9.11
CA GLY A 157 21.91 2.75 8.62
C GLY A 157 21.99 2.63 7.10
N ILE A 158 21.21 3.44 6.37
CA ILE A 158 21.18 3.40 4.91
C ILE A 158 22.28 4.31 4.35
N ASP A 159 23.11 3.74 3.45
CA ASP A 159 24.17 4.49 2.79
C ASP A 159 23.63 5.62 1.92
N ASP A 160 24.47 6.65 1.71
CA ASP A 160 24.09 7.85 0.95
C ASP A 160 23.73 7.57 -0.51
N GLU A 161 24.35 6.60 -1.15
CA GLU A 161 24.09 6.26 -2.56
C GLU A 161 22.70 5.65 -2.72
N SER A 162 22.34 4.69 -1.86
CA SER A 162 21.00 4.08 -1.84
C SER A 162 19.92 5.08 -1.45
N PHE A 163 20.24 6.07 -0.62
CA PHE A 163 19.29 7.07 -0.12
C PHE A 163 19.15 8.31 -1.02
N ALA A 164 20.12 8.59 -1.90
CA ALA A 164 20.11 9.76 -2.79
C ALA A 164 18.84 9.89 -3.65
N PRO A 165 18.27 8.81 -4.24
CA PRO A 165 17.02 8.90 -4.98
C PRO A 165 15.85 9.37 -4.12
N VAL A 166 15.80 8.97 -2.86
CA VAL A 166 14.75 9.35 -1.89
C VAL A 166 14.85 10.85 -1.58
N LYS A 167 16.05 11.34 -1.24
CA LYS A 167 16.30 12.77 -1.03
C LYS A 167 15.92 13.59 -2.27
N LYS A 168 16.26 13.10 -3.47
CA LYS A 168 15.93 13.77 -4.73
C LYS A 168 14.42 13.85 -4.95
N VAL A 169 13.67 12.79 -4.68
CA VAL A 169 12.21 12.81 -4.77
C VAL A 169 11.61 13.83 -3.82
N LEU A 170 12.04 13.89 -2.57
CA LEU A 170 11.43 14.72 -1.54
C LEU A 170 11.80 16.21 -1.63
N PHE A 171 13.06 16.53 -1.91
CA PHE A 171 13.60 17.86 -1.68
C PHE A 171 14.12 18.58 -2.94
N SER A 172 14.27 17.89 -4.08
CA SER A 172 14.69 18.54 -5.33
C SER A 172 13.73 19.68 -5.72
N THR A 173 14.26 20.71 -6.33
CA THR A 173 13.49 21.84 -6.89
C THR A 173 13.16 21.67 -8.37
N GLY A 174 13.68 20.62 -9.00
CA GLY A 174 13.49 20.33 -10.42
C GLY A 174 12.04 19.98 -10.79
N THR A 175 11.77 19.91 -12.07
CA THR A 175 10.47 19.53 -12.62
C THR A 175 10.18 18.04 -12.40
N HIS A 176 8.94 17.60 -12.65
CA HIS A 176 8.58 16.17 -12.52
C HIS A 176 9.38 15.26 -13.47
N GLU A 177 9.85 15.80 -14.59
CA GLU A 177 10.68 15.07 -15.58
C GLU A 177 12.07 14.70 -15.04
N GLU A 178 12.55 15.40 -14.01
CA GLU A 178 13.83 15.14 -13.36
C GLU A 178 13.76 14.12 -12.20
N LEU A 179 12.59 13.57 -11.90
CA LEU A 179 12.45 12.57 -10.83
C LEU A 179 13.16 11.28 -11.23
N PRO A 180 13.91 10.66 -10.30
CA PRO A 180 14.54 9.37 -10.56
C PRO A 180 13.50 8.28 -10.75
N LEU A 181 13.77 7.34 -11.64
CA LEU A 181 13.01 6.09 -11.73
C LEU A 181 13.36 5.24 -10.51
N LEU A 182 12.35 4.84 -9.77
CA LEU A 182 12.55 4.02 -8.57
C LEU A 182 12.30 2.54 -8.86
N ASN A 183 13.22 1.71 -8.40
CA ASN A 183 12.97 0.28 -8.26
C ASN A 183 12.17 -0.01 -6.98
N ARG A 184 11.77 -1.29 -6.79
CA ARG A 184 10.97 -1.71 -5.64
C ARG A 184 11.63 -1.41 -4.29
N ALA A 185 12.94 -1.67 -4.16
CA ALA A 185 13.66 -1.44 -2.91
C ALA A 185 13.70 0.05 -2.56
N GLN A 186 14.04 0.91 -3.53
CA GLN A 186 14.05 2.35 -3.36
C GLN A 186 12.66 2.92 -3.06
N ALA A 187 11.62 2.39 -3.70
CA ALA A 187 10.24 2.76 -3.40
C ALA A 187 9.83 2.35 -1.97
N GLY A 188 10.29 1.18 -1.49
CA GLY A 188 10.10 0.74 -0.10
C GLY A 188 10.76 1.69 0.90
N ILE A 189 12.00 2.09 0.65
CA ILE A 189 12.70 3.08 1.48
C ILE A 189 11.94 4.41 1.49
N LEU A 190 11.54 4.92 0.31
CA LEU A 190 10.75 6.16 0.20
C LEU A 190 9.44 6.07 0.97
N LEU A 191 8.76 4.92 0.93
CA LEU A 191 7.50 4.71 1.66
C LEU A 191 7.69 4.87 3.17
N GLU A 192 8.68 4.17 3.75
CA GLU A 192 8.90 4.22 5.19
C GLU A 192 9.38 5.61 5.64
N VAL A 193 10.26 6.25 4.87
CA VAL A 193 10.71 7.63 5.12
C VAL A 193 9.52 8.61 5.09
N MET A 194 8.61 8.49 4.12
CA MET A 194 7.41 9.33 4.04
C MET A 194 6.48 9.11 5.24
N LYS A 195 6.28 7.87 5.64
CA LYS A 195 5.47 7.53 6.83
C LYS A 195 6.08 8.16 8.08
N ASP A 196 7.39 8.00 8.29
CA ASP A 196 8.07 8.55 9.45
C ASP A 196 8.07 10.08 9.45
N MET A 197 8.45 10.71 8.36
CA MET A 197 8.42 12.18 8.22
C MET A 197 7.04 12.75 8.56
N PHE A 198 5.96 12.19 8.04
CA PHE A 198 4.61 12.66 8.35
C PHE A 198 4.21 12.37 9.78
N TYR A 199 4.64 11.24 10.34
CA TYR A 199 4.39 10.92 11.73
C TYR A 199 5.08 11.95 12.65
N GLN A 200 6.36 12.24 12.46
CA GLN A 200 7.12 13.18 13.27
C GLN A 200 6.61 14.62 13.12
N CYS A 201 6.41 15.06 11.86
CA CYS A 201 6.00 16.44 11.59
C CYS A 201 4.57 16.78 12.01
N PHE A 202 3.63 15.83 11.95
CA PHE A 202 2.21 16.10 12.17
C PHE A 202 1.59 15.23 13.26
N VAL A 203 1.67 13.90 13.15
CA VAL A 203 0.92 12.98 14.01
C VAL A 203 1.42 13.04 15.44
N ARG A 204 2.71 12.94 15.67
CA ARG A 204 3.35 13.01 16.99
C ARG A 204 3.07 14.36 17.66
N ARG A 205 3.27 15.45 16.92
CA ARG A 205 3.02 16.82 17.41
C ARG A 205 1.55 17.03 17.77
N GLY A 206 0.63 16.60 16.92
CA GLY A 206 -0.81 16.72 17.17
C GLY A 206 -1.25 15.90 18.38
N LYS A 207 -0.77 14.67 18.52
CA LYS A 207 -1.03 13.84 19.71
C LYS A 207 -0.51 14.49 20.99
N LEU A 208 0.72 15.00 20.97
CA LEU A 208 1.32 15.67 22.13
C LEU A 208 0.55 16.93 22.51
N ALA A 209 0.25 17.81 21.55
CA ALA A 209 -0.54 19.01 21.78
C ALA A 209 -1.93 18.70 22.39
N ARG A 210 -2.60 17.67 21.87
CA ARG A 210 -3.87 17.20 22.42
C ARG A 210 -3.72 16.69 23.86
N ALA A 211 -2.70 15.87 24.12
CA ALA A 211 -2.46 15.34 25.48
C ALA A 211 -2.20 16.46 26.51
N ILE A 212 -1.38 17.45 26.14
CA ILE A 212 -1.11 18.62 26.98
C ILE A 212 -2.40 19.43 27.22
N LYS A 213 -3.22 19.66 26.19
CA LYS A 213 -4.49 20.40 26.32
C LYS A 213 -5.45 19.69 27.27
N VAL A 214 -5.60 18.38 27.12
CA VAL A 214 -6.46 17.57 28.01
C VAL A 214 -5.98 17.65 29.45
N ARG A 215 -4.67 17.49 29.67
CA ARG A 215 -4.11 17.56 31.05
C ARG A 215 -4.30 18.95 31.69
N ARG A 216 -4.11 20.02 30.91
CA ARG A 216 -4.35 21.39 31.42
C ARG A 216 -5.80 21.60 31.82
N PHE A 217 -6.75 21.07 31.03
CA PHE A 217 -8.17 21.17 31.36
C PHE A 217 -8.48 20.53 32.70
N PHE A 218 -8.06 19.31 32.96
CA PHE A 218 -8.29 18.64 34.25
C PHE A 218 -7.62 19.35 35.46
N VAL A 219 -6.41 19.90 35.28
CA VAL A 219 -5.74 20.66 36.34
C VAL A 219 -6.50 21.94 36.66
N THR A 220 -7.07 22.61 35.66
CA THR A 220 -7.85 23.85 35.86
C THR A 220 -9.17 23.56 36.58
N GLU A 221 -9.88 22.49 36.18
CA GLU A 221 -11.11 22.07 36.87
C GLU A 221 -10.86 21.70 38.33
N ALA A 222 -9.86 20.86 38.60
CA ALA A 222 -9.50 20.49 39.98
C ALA A 222 -9.15 21.69 40.87
N ASN A 223 -8.54 22.75 40.32
CA ASN A 223 -8.25 23.98 41.07
C ASN A 223 -9.53 24.82 41.31
N ASN A 224 -10.46 24.84 40.36
CA ASN A 224 -11.73 25.56 40.53
C ASN A 224 -12.63 24.89 41.58
N ASP A 225 -12.67 23.56 41.62
CA ASP A 225 -13.43 22.82 42.64
C ASP A 225 -12.88 23.03 44.06
N ASN A 226 -11.56 23.16 44.20
CA ASN A 226 -10.92 23.46 45.48
C ASN A 226 -11.17 24.91 45.97
N VAL A 227 -11.36 25.86 45.05
CA VAL A 227 -11.69 27.25 45.38
C VAL A 227 -13.18 27.42 45.72
N ALA A 228 -14.07 26.61 45.12
CA ALA A 228 -15.50 26.63 45.39
C ALA A 228 -15.89 25.94 46.72
N SER A 229 -14.96 25.15 47.28
CA SER A 229 -15.16 24.42 48.54
C SER A 229 -14.43 25.03 49.74
N ALA A 230 -13.78 26.18 49.60
CA ALA A 230 -13.14 26.96 50.65
C ALA A 230 -13.93 28.26 50.96
#